data_d5e4b38c84b077b749c58ca9a74ae3f5
#
_entry.id   d5e4b38c84b077b749c58ca9a74ae3f5
#
_cell.length_a   1.000
_cell.length_b   1.000
_cell.length_c   1.000
_cell.angle_alpha   90.00
_cell.angle_beta   90.00
_cell.angle_gamma   90.00
#
_symmetry.space_group_name_H-M   'P 1'
#
loop_
_entity.id
_entity.type
_entity.pdbx_description
1 polymer ?
#
loop_
_entity_poly.entity_id
_entity_poly.type
_entity_poly.pdbx_seq_one_letter_code
_entity_poly.pdbx_strand_id
1 'polypeptide(L)'
;MHIIKIIGGGLAGCEAAWQLAKRGIKVELYEMRQGQKTSPAHKTDGLAELVCSNSLRKDDIKSAIGLLHEEMRILDSLIIKTADKHRVPAGSALAVDRDEFSQEIENTIKNHRNIRLIRQEITKINPEKHIIITSGPITSDALSQEIIKLTDVKKLHFFDAISPIIHHDSIDFSQCWAQSRYDKGEGKDYLNCPMDQKQYEEFIHDLISGEKMDFQEWEKNTPYFEGCLPIEVMAQRGVETLRFGPLKPIGLTNPHSSQKPYAVVQLRQDNKQGTLFNIVGFQTKLKYHEQKKIFTKIPGLENAQFARLGGIHRNSFIESPKLLDQNLSLKNYPNIKFA
;
A
#
# COMPACT_ATOMS: atom_id res chain seq x y z
N MET A 1 20.90 -31.45 1.14
CA MET A 1 19.57 -30.86 1.25
C MET A 1 19.63 -29.47 0.63
N HIS A 2 18.86 -29.22 -0.43
CA HIS A 2 18.91 -27.92 -1.11
C HIS A 2 18.19 -26.88 -0.24
N ILE A 3 18.85 -25.74 0.01
CA ILE A 3 18.28 -24.58 0.68
C ILE A 3 17.87 -23.57 -0.38
N ILE A 4 16.61 -23.10 -0.36
CA ILE A 4 16.16 -22.04 -1.23
C ILE A 4 16.34 -20.71 -0.51
N LYS A 5 16.98 -19.75 -1.18
CA LYS A 5 17.14 -18.38 -0.68
C LYS A 5 16.01 -17.50 -1.20
N ILE A 6 15.40 -16.75 -0.30
CA ILE A 6 14.37 -15.75 -0.65
C ILE A 6 14.91 -14.38 -0.24
N ILE A 7 14.89 -13.43 -1.16
CA ILE A 7 15.43 -12.09 -0.94
C ILE A 7 14.29 -11.07 -0.91
N GLY A 8 13.98 -10.56 0.27
CA GLY A 8 12.89 -9.62 0.55
C GLY A 8 11.80 -10.25 1.42
N GLY A 9 11.61 -9.73 2.63
CA GLY A 9 10.63 -10.17 3.62
C GLY A 9 9.28 -9.42 3.53
N GLY A 10 8.89 -8.97 2.34
CA GLY A 10 7.56 -8.42 2.06
C GLY A 10 6.47 -9.50 1.96
N LEU A 11 5.28 -9.12 1.49
CA LEU A 11 4.14 -10.04 1.34
C LEU A 11 4.52 -11.27 0.50
N ALA A 12 5.09 -11.07 -0.68
CA ALA A 12 5.45 -12.15 -1.59
C ALA A 12 6.53 -13.08 -1.01
N GLY A 13 7.55 -12.52 -0.33
CA GLY A 13 8.62 -13.31 0.27
C GLY A 13 8.18 -14.14 1.45
N CYS A 14 7.31 -13.61 2.31
CA CYS A 14 6.72 -14.34 3.42
C CYS A 14 5.81 -15.47 2.92
N GLU A 15 5.00 -15.21 1.90
CA GLU A 15 4.16 -16.24 1.28
C GLU A 15 5.00 -17.35 0.65
N ALA A 16 6.01 -17.00 -0.15
CA ALA A 16 6.90 -17.97 -0.77
C ALA A 16 7.64 -18.84 0.28
N ALA A 17 8.15 -18.20 1.35
CA ALA A 17 8.81 -18.91 2.45
C ALA A 17 7.85 -19.90 3.13
N TRP A 18 6.64 -19.46 3.43
CA TRP A 18 5.59 -20.27 4.03
C TRP A 18 5.25 -21.49 3.16
N GLN A 19 4.96 -21.25 1.88
CA GLN A 19 4.55 -22.32 0.96
C GLN A 19 5.65 -23.38 0.74
N LEU A 20 6.91 -22.97 0.66
CA LEU A 20 8.05 -23.89 0.55
C LEU A 20 8.27 -24.67 1.86
N ALA A 21 8.24 -23.97 2.99
CA ALA A 21 8.51 -24.56 4.30
C ALA A 21 7.45 -25.60 4.70
N LYS A 22 6.17 -25.38 4.38
CA LYS A 22 5.08 -26.34 4.56
C LYS A 22 5.32 -27.64 3.78
N ARG A 23 6.00 -27.57 2.63
CA ARG A 23 6.38 -28.71 1.81
C ARG A 23 7.70 -29.37 2.26
N GLY A 24 8.22 -29.01 3.44
CA GLY A 24 9.43 -29.56 4.01
C GLY A 24 10.73 -29.00 3.45
N ILE A 25 10.68 -27.97 2.59
CA ILE A 25 11.84 -27.35 1.98
C ILE A 25 12.49 -26.39 2.99
N LYS A 26 13.81 -26.42 3.14
CA LYS A 26 14.56 -25.48 3.96
C LYS A 26 14.68 -24.14 3.23
N VAL A 27 14.38 -23.03 3.93
CA VAL A 27 14.37 -21.69 3.38
C VAL A 27 15.25 -20.77 4.22
N GLU A 28 16.04 -19.94 3.56
CA GLU A 28 16.68 -18.75 4.12
C GLU A 28 15.96 -17.51 3.57
N LEU A 29 15.21 -16.81 4.43
CA LEU A 29 14.55 -15.56 4.10
C LEU A 29 15.42 -14.38 4.54
N TYR A 30 15.87 -13.59 3.57
CA TYR A 30 16.67 -12.40 3.78
C TYR A 30 15.82 -11.15 3.77
N GLU A 31 15.96 -10.32 4.80
CA GLU A 31 15.30 -8.99 4.90
C GLU A 31 16.36 -7.94 5.26
N MET A 32 16.42 -6.87 4.47
CA MET A 32 17.43 -5.82 4.63
C MET A 32 17.18 -4.89 5.82
N ARG A 33 15.91 -4.75 6.26
CA ARG A 33 15.53 -3.85 7.37
C ARG A 33 15.90 -4.49 8.70
N GLN A 34 16.54 -3.70 9.56
CA GLN A 34 16.94 -4.12 10.91
C GLN A 34 17.03 -2.91 11.84
N GLY A 35 16.24 -2.90 12.91
CA GLY A 35 16.20 -1.81 13.87
C GLY A 35 15.82 -0.48 13.19
N GLN A 36 16.68 0.54 13.31
CA GLN A 36 16.43 1.86 12.70
C GLN A 36 16.74 1.92 11.19
N LYS A 37 17.34 0.87 10.61
CA LYS A 37 17.63 0.81 9.17
C LYS A 37 16.38 0.39 8.41
N THR A 38 15.60 1.37 7.98
CA THR A 38 14.38 1.19 7.16
C THR A 38 14.61 1.70 5.74
N SER A 39 13.64 1.50 4.87
CA SER A 39 13.60 2.14 3.53
C SER A 39 12.83 3.47 3.58
N PRO A 40 12.90 4.31 2.55
CA PRO A 40 12.15 5.57 2.52
C PRO A 40 10.63 5.44 2.71
N ALA A 41 10.04 4.28 2.39
CA ALA A 41 8.60 4.04 2.50
C ALA A 41 8.18 3.25 3.74
N HIS A 42 9.08 2.41 4.29
CA HIS A 42 8.81 1.62 5.50
C HIS A 42 9.04 2.44 6.76
N LYS A 43 8.29 2.15 7.81
CA LYS A 43 8.42 2.76 9.13
C LYS A 43 9.03 1.83 10.17
N THR A 44 8.88 0.52 9.96
CA THR A 44 9.33 -0.52 10.88
C THR A 44 10.31 -1.47 10.18
N ASP A 45 10.87 -2.39 10.92
CA ASP A 45 11.61 -3.54 10.38
C ASP A 45 10.76 -4.82 10.29
N GLY A 46 9.46 -4.74 10.61
CA GLY A 46 8.52 -5.85 10.58
C GLY A 46 8.36 -6.48 9.19
N LEU A 47 8.19 -7.81 9.14
CA LEU A 47 7.92 -8.50 7.87
C LEU A 47 6.53 -8.15 7.34
N ALA A 48 6.35 -8.23 6.02
CA ALA A 48 5.08 -7.95 5.33
C ALA A 48 4.43 -6.60 5.68
N GLU A 49 5.22 -5.58 6.03
CA GLU A 49 4.71 -4.24 6.34
C GLU A 49 3.95 -3.65 5.15
N LEU A 50 2.72 -3.20 5.40
CA LEU A 50 1.87 -2.54 4.40
C LEU A 50 2.21 -1.05 4.33
N VAL A 51 2.96 -0.62 3.33
CA VAL A 51 3.49 0.76 3.22
C VAL A 51 2.49 1.78 2.70
N CYS A 52 1.68 1.44 1.72
CA CYS A 52 0.76 2.38 1.05
C CYS A 52 -0.62 2.38 1.70
N SER A 53 -1.32 1.26 1.66
CA SER A 53 -2.68 1.09 2.16
C SER A 53 -2.75 -0.11 3.08
N ASN A 54 -3.66 -0.08 4.07
CA ASN A 54 -3.98 -1.25 4.88
C ASN A 54 -5.00 -2.18 4.22
N SER A 55 -5.42 -1.90 2.99
CA SER A 55 -6.40 -2.69 2.24
C SER A 55 -5.73 -3.59 1.21
N LEU A 56 -6.11 -4.86 1.21
CA LEU A 56 -5.80 -5.84 0.18
C LEU A 56 -6.86 -5.84 -0.95
N ARG A 57 -7.60 -4.74 -1.09
CA ARG A 57 -8.66 -4.52 -2.08
C ARG A 57 -9.97 -5.26 -1.76
N LYS A 58 -10.86 -5.35 -2.77
CA LYS A 58 -12.21 -5.91 -2.64
C LYS A 58 -12.17 -7.42 -2.35
N ASP A 59 -12.97 -7.89 -1.38
CA ASP A 59 -13.05 -9.29 -0.93
C ASP A 59 -14.41 -9.94 -1.26
N ASP A 60 -15.03 -9.54 -2.35
CA ASP A 60 -16.27 -10.12 -2.85
C ASP A 60 -15.94 -11.15 -3.94
N ILE A 61 -16.29 -12.41 -3.76
CA ILE A 61 -16.01 -13.53 -4.69
C ILE A 61 -16.50 -13.27 -6.12
N LYS A 62 -17.49 -12.38 -6.28
CA LYS A 62 -17.99 -11.96 -7.61
C LYS A 62 -17.06 -10.95 -8.31
N SER A 63 -15.98 -10.55 -7.68
CA SER A 63 -14.93 -9.71 -8.26
C SER A 63 -13.66 -10.52 -8.53
N ALA A 64 -12.89 -10.13 -9.55
CA ALA A 64 -11.64 -10.83 -9.87
C ALA A 64 -10.66 -10.90 -8.68
N ILE A 65 -10.57 -9.83 -7.89
CA ILE A 65 -9.70 -9.79 -6.70
C ILE A 65 -10.23 -10.69 -5.58
N GLY A 66 -11.54 -10.66 -5.31
CA GLY A 66 -12.14 -11.53 -4.29
C GLY A 66 -12.08 -13.00 -4.67
N LEU A 67 -12.20 -13.34 -5.97
CA LEU A 67 -11.96 -14.70 -6.45
C LEU A 67 -10.52 -15.14 -6.20
N LEU A 68 -9.54 -14.26 -6.50
CA LEU A 68 -8.13 -14.53 -6.21
C LEU A 68 -7.89 -14.76 -4.70
N HIS A 69 -8.52 -13.96 -3.84
CA HIS A 69 -8.42 -14.17 -2.38
C HIS A 69 -8.95 -15.55 -1.98
N GLU A 70 -10.05 -16.01 -2.58
CA GLU A 70 -10.60 -17.33 -2.28
C GLU A 70 -9.68 -18.46 -2.77
N GLU A 71 -9.10 -18.35 -3.96
CA GLU A 71 -8.07 -19.25 -4.43
C GLU A 71 -6.86 -19.31 -3.48
N MET A 72 -6.42 -18.16 -2.96
CA MET A 72 -5.35 -18.09 -1.97
C MET A 72 -5.76 -18.75 -0.64
N ARG A 73 -7.03 -18.62 -0.19
CA ARG A 73 -7.56 -19.33 1.00
C ARG A 73 -7.48 -20.84 0.82
N ILE A 74 -7.92 -21.34 -0.32
CA ILE A 74 -7.85 -22.78 -0.67
C ILE A 74 -6.40 -23.30 -0.67
N LEU A 75 -5.45 -22.46 -1.10
CA LEU A 75 -4.01 -22.79 -1.08
C LEU A 75 -3.37 -22.63 0.31
N ASP A 76 -4.15 -22.29 1.34
CA ASP A 76 -3.69 -22.02 2.72
C ASP A 76 -2.58 -20.95 2.74
N SER A 77 -2.86 -19.81 2.10
CA SER A 77 -1.97 -18.66 2.09
C SER A 77 -1.80 -18.08 3.49
N LEU A 78 -0.55 -17.86 3.91
CA LEU A 78 -0.24 -17.17 5.15
C LEU A 78 -0.79 -15.74 5.15
N ILE A 79 -0.62 -15.04 4.03
CA ILE A 79 -1.02 -13.63 3.90
C ILE A 79 -2.53 -13.46 4.07
N ILE A 80 -3.34 -14.21 3.32
CA ILE A 80 -4.80 -14.08 3.39
C ILE A 80 -5.36 -14.59 4.71
N LYS A 81 -4.83 -15.71 5.23
CA LYS A 81 -5.22 -16.24 6.54
C LYS A 81 -4.98 -15.23 7.68
N THR A 82 -3.83 -14.58 7.67
CA THR A 82 -3.50 -13.53 8.65
C THR A 82 -4.37 -12.29 8.43
N ALA A 83 -4.64 -11.92 7.16
CA ALA A 83 -5.52 -10.80 6.85
C ALA A 83 -6.96 -11.04 7.35
N ASP A 84 -7.50 -12.24 7.15
CA ASP A 84 -8.83 -12.60 7.65
C ASP A 84 -8.95 -12.51 9.17
N LYS A 85 -7.87 -12.81 9.90
CA LYS A 85 -7.81 -12.74 11.37
C LYS A 85 -7.74 -11.30 11.91
N HIS A 86 -7.06 -10.42 11.18
CA HIS A 86 -6.78 -9.03 11.60
C HIS A 86 -7.59 -8.00 10.82
N ARG A 87 -8.81 -8.36 10.38
CA ARG A 87 -9.71 -7.44 9.66
C ARG A 87 -10.06 -6.22 10.48
N VAL A 88 -10.17 -5.10 9.79
CA VAL A 88 -10.80 -3.87 10.28
C VAL A 88 -11.97 -3.48 9.36
N PRO A 89 -12.97 -2.73 9.84
CA PRO A 89 -14.12 -2.31 9.03
C PRO A 89 -13.71 -1.55 7.77
N ALA A 90 -14.15 -2.01 6.61
CA ALA A 90 -13.79 -1.40 5.32
C ALA A 90 -14.81 -1.70 4.19
N GLY A 91 -16.08 -1.86 4.50
CA GLY A 91 -17.14 -2.18 3.53
C GLY A 91 -16.89 -3.53 2.84
N SER A 92 -16.76 -3.53 1.53
CA SER A 92 -16.45 -4.75 0.76
C SER A 92 -14.97 -5.02 0.57
N ALA A 93 -14.08 -4.25 1.19
CA ALA A 93 -12.64 -4.46 1.09
C ALA A 93 -12.12 -5.33 2.24
N LEU A 94 -11.05 -6.09 1.98
CA LEU A 94 -10.25 -6.73 3.02
C LEU A 94 -9.22 -5.72 3.49
N ALA A 95 -9.49 -5.02 4.58
CA ALA A 95 -8.54 -4.15 5.25
C ALA A 95 -8.13 -4.75 6.59
N VAL A 96 -6.92 -4.44 7.04
CA VAL A 96 -6.32 -5.05 8.22
C VAL A 96 -5.72 -4.00 9.15
N ASP A 97 -5.60 -4.36 10.44
CA ASP A 97 -4.69 -3.70 11.35
C ASP A 97 -3.25 -3.99 10.90
N ARG A 98 -2.50 -2.94 10.54
CA ARG A 98 -1.16 -3.09 9.93
C ARG A 98 -0.16 -3.74 10.86
N ASP A 99 -0.20 -3.35 12.12
CA ASP A 99 0.81 -3.74 13.11
C ASP A 99 0.56 -5.18 13.56
N GLU A 100 -0.68 -5.53 13.90
CA GLU A 100 -1.06 -6.90 14.27
C GLU A 100 -0.84 -7.87 13.10
N PHE A 101 -1.16 -7.46 11.88
CA PHE A 101 -0.95 -8.25 10.65
C PHE A 101 0.54 -8.55 10.42
N SER A 102 1.38 -7.52 10.44
CA SER A 102 2.82 -7.66 10.23
C SER A 102 3.47 -8.51 11.33
N GLN A 103 3.09 -8.26 12.58
CA GLN A 103 3.64 -8.98 13.74
C GLN A 103 3.28 -10.47 13.73
N GLU A 104 2.06 -10.84 13.37
CA GLU A 104 1.67 -12.25 13.30
C GLU A 104 2.41 -12.99 12.18
N ILE A 105 2.55 -12.36 11.00
CA ILE A 105 3.35 -12.94 9.91
C ILE A 105 4.78 -13.16 10.36
N GLU A 106 5.42 -12.15 10.97
CA GLU A 106 6.78 -12.26 11.44
C GLU A 106 6.95 -13.37 12.48
N ASN A 107 6.04 -13.47 13.45
CA ASN A 107 6.04 -14.52 14.46
C ASN A 107 5.89 -15.91 13.82
N THR A 108 5.00 -16.05 12.84
CA THR A 108 4.78 -17.31 12.12
C THR A 108 6.04 -17.74 11.35
N ILE A 109 6.67 -16.81 10.65
CA ILE A 109 7.91 -17.04 9.90
C ILE A 109 9.06 -17.41 10.84
N LYS A 110 9.28 -16.65 11.91
CA LYS A 110 10.36 -16.88 12.88
C LYS A 110 10.25 -18.24 13.58
N ASN A 111 9.04 -18.67 13.89
CA ASN A 111 8.80 -19.92 14.65
C ASN A 111 8.74 -21.17 13.75
N HIS A 112 8.78 -21.02 12.42
CA HIS A 112 8.68 -22.17 11.54
C HIS A 112 10.03 -22.89 11.38
N ARG A 113 10.10 -24.18 11.79
CA ARG A 113 11.35 -25.00 11.82
C ARG A 113 12.14 -25.10 10.51
N ASN A 114 11.50 -24.85 9.38
CA ASN A 114 12.11 -24.91 8.04
C ASN A 114 12.49 -23.53 7.50
N ILE A 115 12.22 -22.44 8.21
CA ILE A 115 12.54 -21.07 7.79
C ILE A 115 13.59 -20.50 8.72
N ARG A 116 14.66 -19.98 8.14
CA ARG A 116 15.67 -19.16 8.84
C ARG A 116 15.53 -17.73 8.36
N LEU A 117 15.04 -16.84 9.23
CA LEU A 117 15.02 -15.39 8.96
C LEU A 117 16.43 -14.83 9.20
N ILE A 118 16.96 -14.10 8.21
CA ILE A 118 18.27 -13.48 8.24
C ILE A 118 18.09 -11.98 7.96
N ARG A 119 18.38 -11.16 8.95
CA ARG A 119 18.34 -9.69 8.83
C ARG A 119 19.64 -9.20 8.20
N GLN A 120 19.68 -9.24 6.88
CA GLN A 120 20.85 -8.85 6.08
C GLN A 120 20.43 -8.40 4.70
N GLU A 121 21.02 -7.30 4.24
CA GLU A 121 20.91 -6.87 2.85
C GLU A 121 21.76 -7.78 1.94
N ILE A 122 21.14 -8.26 0.87
CA ILE A 122 21.83 -9.01 -0.18
C ILE A 122 22.28 -8.03 -1.27
N THR A 123 23.57 -7.92 -1.45
CA THR A 123 24.22 -7.03 -2.42
C THR A 123 24.88 -7.76 -3.59
N LYS A 124 24.94 -9.10 -3.52
CA LYS A 124 25.48 -9.97 -4.58
C LYS A 124 24.61 -11.22 -4.73
N ILE A 125 24.35 -11.59 -5.96
CA ILE A 125 23.56 -12.78 -6.32
C ILE A 125 24.51 -13.84 -6.90
N ASN A 126 24.47 -15.05 -6.35
CA ASN A 126 25.15 -16.20 -6.95
C ASN A 126 24.15 -16.97 -7.84
N PRO A 127 24.30 -16.91 -9.18
CA PRO A 127 23.32 -17.52 -10.10
C PRO A 127 23.28 -19.05 -10.11
N GLU A 128 24.24 -19.71 -9.46
CA GLU A 128 24.25 -21.17 -9.31
C GLU A 128 23.33 -21.66 -8.19
N LYS A 129 22.89 -20.75 -7.30
CA LYS A 129 21.99 -21.06 -6.19
C LYS A 129 20.53 -20.88 -6.59
N HIS A 130 19.64 -21.67 -5.97
CA HIS A 130 18.21 -21.46 -6.12
C HIS A 130 17.77 -20.24 -5.30
N ILE A 131 17.33 -19.20 -6.00
CA ILE A 131 16.99 -17.89 -5.41
C ILE A 131 15.62 -17.45 -5.91
N ILE A 132 14.81 -16.93 -5.00
CA ILE A 132 13.56 -16.21 -5.35
C ILE A 132 13.75 -14.76 -4.90
N ILE A 133 13.70 -13.83 -5.85
CA ILE A 133 13.80 -12.39 -5.59
C ILE A 133 12.38 -11.85 -5.40
N THR A 134 12.08 -11.42 -4.19
CA THR A 134 10.80 -10.91 -3.73
C THR A 134 10.93 -9.54 -3.07
N SER A 135 12.00 -8.82 -3.42
CA SER A 135 12.31 -7.51 -2.84
C SER A 135 11.31 -6.42 -3.20
N GLY A 136 10.44 -6.70 -4.19
CA GLY A 136 9.35 -5.81 -4.60
C GLY A 136 9.83 -4.48 -5.17
N PRO A 137 8.93 -3.48 -5.21
CA PRO A 137 9.22 -2.20 -5.86
C PRO A 137 10.26 -1.35 -5.10
N ILE A 138 10.43 -1.58 -3.79
CA ILE A 138 11.35 -0.80 -2.93
C ILE A 138 12.68 -1.58 -2.73
N THR A 139 13.19 -2.12 -3.83
CA THR A 139 14.47 -2.82 -3.85
C THR A 139 15.63 -1.85 -3.60
N SER A 140 16.60 -2.26 -2.76
CA SER A 140 17.80 -1.44 -2.47
C SER A 140 18.62 -1.16 -3.73
N ASP A 141 19.38 -0.07 -3.72
CA ASP A 141 20.22 0.30 -4.87
C ASP A 141 21.28 -0.78 -5.14
N ALA A 142 21.88 -1.36 -4.11
CA ALA A 142 22.88 -2.42 -4.26
C ALA A 142 22.33 -3.67 -4.94
N LEU A 143 21.18 -4.18 -4.46
CA LEU A 143 20.51 -5.33 -5.08
C LEU A 143 20.02 -4.99 -6.49
N SER A 144 19.55 -3.77 -6.70
CA SER A 144 19.12 -3.30 -8.01
C SER A 144 20.23 -3.31 -9.04
N GLN A 145 21.44 -2.89 -8.67
CA GLN A 145 22.61 -2.95 -9.56
C GLN A 145 22.98 -4.39 -9.91
N GLU A 146 22.85 -5.32 -8.97
CA GLU A 146 23.08 -6.74 -9.26
C GLU A 146 22.01 -7.29 -10.23
N ILE A 147 20.75 -6.93 -10.08
CA ILE A 147 19.68 -7.32 -11.00
C ILE A 147 19.96 -6.78 -12.40
N ILE A 148 20.41 -5.52 -12.54
CA ILE A 148 20.80 -4.93 -13.83
C ILE A 148 21.93 -5.72 -14.48
N LYS A 149 22.98 -6.09 -13.73
CA LYS A 149 24.09 -6.90 -14.25
C LYS A 149 23.63 -8.28 -14.76
N LEU A 150 22.70 -8.92 -14.06
CA LEU A 150 22.16 -10.22 -14.44
C LEU A 150 21.25 -10.16 -15.67
N THR A 151 20.56 -9.05 -15.88
CA THR A 151 19.53 -8.91 -16.90
C THR A 151 19.98 -8.12 -18.13
N ASP A 152 21.08 -7.37 -18.01
CA ASP A 152 21.57 -6.42 -19.02
C ASP A 152 20.48 -5.42 -19.49
N VAL A 153 19.50 -5.13 -18.63
CA VAL A 153 18.38 -4.25 -18.93
C VAL A 153 18.36 -3.08 -17.97
N LYS A 154 18.18 -1.87 -18.51
CA LYS A 154 17.98 -0.68 -17.69
C LYS A 154 16.77 -0.85 -16.79
N LYS A 155 16.93 -0.43 -15.54
CA LYS A 155 15.89 -0.43 -14.53
C LYS A 155 14.75 0.49 -14.93
N LEU A 156 13.52 -0.02 -14.90
CA LEU A 156 12.31 0.77 -15.07
C LEU A 156 11.84 1.29 -13.71
N HIS A 157 11.33 2.51 -13.69
CA HIS A 157 10.85 3.17 -12.49
C HIS A 157 9.44 3.73 -12.69
N PHE A 158 8.69 3.80 -11.60
CA PHE A 158 7.47 4.56 -11.50
C PHE A 158 7.35 5.18 -10.10
N PHE A 159 6.56 6.23 -9.98
CA PHE A 159 6.24 6.80 -8.68
C PHE A 159 4.96 6.22 -8.12
N ASP A 160 4.98 5.97 -6.82
CA ASP A 160 3.83 5.61 -6.01
C ASP A 160 3.68 6.63 -4.87
N ALA A 161 2.47 6.89 -4.44
CA ALA A 161 2.18 7.87 -3.42
C ALA A 161 1.40 7.27 -2.26
N ILE A 162 1.57 7.83 -1.08
CA ILE A 162 1.01 7.38 0.19
C ILE A 162 0.01 8.41 0.68
N SER A 163 -1.13 7.96 1.20
CA SER A 163 -2.14 8.79 1.84
C SER A 163 -1.78 9.11 3.29
N PRO A 164 -2.21 10.28 3.83
CA PRO A 164 -2.08 10.60 5.23
C PRO A 164 -2.97 9.73 6.13
N ILE A 165 -2.53 9.60 7.39
CA ILE A 165 -3.28 8.98 8.49
C ILE A 165 -3.46 10.01 9.58
N ILE A 166 -4.68 10.13 10.11
CA ILE A 166 -5.06 11.09 11.17
C ILE A 166 -5.53 10.37 12.43
N HIS A 167 -5.43 11.04 13.57
CA HIS A 167 -5.95 10.57 14.84
C HIS A 167 -7.47 10.76 14.94
N HIS A 168 -8.16 9.76 15.44
CA HIS A 168 -9.61 9.75 15.63
C HIS A 168 -10.12 10.92 16.48
N ASP A 169 -9.47 11.19 17.60
CA ASP A 169 -9.82 12.23 18.57
C ASP A 169 -9.67 13.65 18.05
N SER A 170 -9.03 13.82 16.90
CA SER A 170 -8.88 15.10 16.20
C SER A 170 -9.95 15.33 15.10
N ILE A 171 -10.92 14.43 14.94
CA ILE A 171 -12.01 14.50 13.95
C ILE A 171 -13.24 15.14 14.64
N ASP A 172 -13.86 16.12 13.98
CA ASP A 172 -15.13 16.70 14.44
C ASP A 172 -16.33 15.88 13.93
N PHE A 173 -16.84 15.01 14.80
CA PHE A 173 -17.99 14.15 14.52
C PHE A 173 -19.32 14.89 14.40
N SER A 174 -19.40 16.17 14.75
CA SER A 174 -20.61 16.97 14.50
C SER A 174 -20.81 17.29 13.03
N GLN A 175 -19.73 17.28 12.24
CA GLN A 175 -19.74 17.55 10.80
C GLN A 175 -19.65 16.26 9.97
N CYS A 176 -19.14 15.17 10.54
CA CYS A 176 -18.94 13.89 9.87
C CYS A 176 -19.99 12.86 10.28
N TRP A 177 -20.20 11.86 9.44
CA TRP A 177 -21.07 10.74 9.77
C TRP A 177 -20.49 9.39 9.31
N ALA A 178 -20.89 8.31 9.99
CA ALA A 178 -20.48 6.96 9.66
C ALA A 178 -21.46 6.33 8.67
N GLN A 179 -21.00 5.99 7.46
CA GLN A 179 -21.76 5.25 6.46
C GLN A 179 -20.84 4.67 5.40
N SER A 180 -21.10 3.43 5.00
CA SER A 180 -20.52 2.81 3.81
C SER A 180 -21.35 3.17 2.56
N ARG A 181 -20.69 3.36 1.40
CA ARG A 181 -21.43 3.61 0.14
C ARG A 181 -22.36 2.44 -0.18
N TYR A 182 -23.63 2.78 -0.44
CA TYR A 182 -24.69 1.81 -0.71
C TYR A 182 -24.86 0.80 0.45
N ASP A 183 -24.56 1.22 1.69
CA ASP A 183 -24.68 0.44 2.92
C ASP A 183 -24.00 -0.93 2.87
N LYS A 184 -22.86 -1.01 2.15
CA LYS A 184 -22.05 -2.23 2.04
C LYS A 184 -21.29 -2.52 3.34
N GLY A 185 -20.98 -3.80 3.58
CA GLY A 185 -20.33 -4.24 4.82
C GLY A 185 -21.29 -4.13 5.99
N GLU A 186 -20.85 -3.58 7.10
CA GLU A 186 -21.67 -3.31 8.28
C GLU A 186 -22.49 -1.99 8.15
N GLY A 187 -22.39 -1.31 7.01
CA GLY A 187 -23.10 -0.08 6.68
C GLY A 187 -22.48 1.19 7.26
N LYS A 188 -21.53 1.10 8.21
CA LYS A 188 -20.94 2.23 8.93
C LYS A 188 -19.40 2.25 8.92
N ASP A 189 -18.78 1.59 7.95
CA ASP A 189 -17.34 1.32 7.96
C ASP A 189 -16.45 2.51 7.54
N TYR A 190 -17.07 3.60 7.11
CA TYR A 190 -16.35 4.82 6.72
C TYR A 190 -16.93 6.03 7.44
N LEU A 191 -16.06 6.95 7.84
CA LEU A 191 -16.48 8.30 8.21
C LEU A 191 -16.48 9.17 6.95
N ASN A 192 -17.49 10.00 6.81
CA ASN A 192 -17.74 10.83 5.63
C ASN A 192 -17.71 12.30 6.01
N CYS A 193 -16.83 13.07 5.39
CA CYS A 193 -16.68 14.51 5.56
C CYS A 193 -17.28 15.20 4.33
N PRO A 194 -18.42 15.92 4.46
CA PRO A 194 -19.10 16.55 3.32
C PRO A 194 -18.42 17.85 2.91
N MET A 195 -18.47 18.17 1.65
CA MET A 195 -18.11 19.48 1.10
C MET A 195 -19.27 20.03 0.28
N ASP A 196 -19.57 21.31 0.42
CA ASP A 196 -20.37 22.05 -0.55
C ASP A 196 -19.54 22.39 -1.81
N GLN A 197 -20.18 23.03 -2.80
CA GLN A 197 -19.51 23.35 -4.06
C GLN A 197 -18.36 24.33 -3.87
N LYS A 198 -18.56 25.38 -3.05
CA LYS A 198 -17.54 26.40 -2.81
C LYS A 198 -16.32 25.81 -2.10
N GLN A 199 -16.56 25.05 -1.05
CA GLN A 199 -15.49 24.36 -0.29
C GLN A 199 -14.69 23.40 -1.21
N TYR A 200 -15.38 22.67 -2.09
CA TYR A 200 -14.75 21.78 -3.05
C TYR A 200 -13.89 22.53 -4.06
N GLU A 201 -14.40 23.60 -4.66
CA GLU A 201 -13.67 24.39 -5.66
C GLU A 201 -12.42 25.07 -5.04
N GLU A 202 -12.53 25.61 -3.84
CA GLU A 202 -11.41 26.16 -3.09
C GLU A 202 -10.37 25.06 -2.76
N PHE A 203 -10.82 23.89 -2.36
CA PHE A 203 -9.97 22.74 -2.08
C PHE A 203 -9.19 22.27 -3.32
N ILE A 204 -9.85 22.18 -4.48
CA ILE A 204 -9.21 21.83 -5.76
C ILE A 204 -8.18 22.88 -6.16
N HIS A 205 -8.49 24.15 -6.02
CA HIS A 205 -7.56 25.24 -6.29
C HIS A 205 -6.29 25.10 -5.42
N ASP A 206 -6.46 24.87 -4.12
CA ASP A 206 -5.36 24.72 -3.19
C ASP A 206 -4.50 23.47 -3.46
N LEU A 207 -5.13 22.34 -3.81
CA LEU A 207 -4.42 21.14 -4.23
C LEU A 207 -3.51 21.40 -5.44
N ILE A 208 -4.02 22.13 -6.43
CA ILE A 208 -3.30 22.41 -7.67
C ILE A 208 -2.17 23.42 -7.42
N SER A 209 -2.41 24.47 -6.61
CA SER A 209 -1.47 25.54 -6.34
C SER A 209 -0.45 25.23 -5.25
N GLY A 210 -0.77 24.34 -4.29
CA GLY A 210 0.09 24.00 -3.17
C GLY A 210 1.49 23.51 -3.61
N GLU A 211 2.50 23.73 -2.78
CA GLU A 211 3.87 23.30 -3.08
C GLU A 211 4.03 21.79 -3.10
N LYS A 212 4.69 21.28 -4.13
CA LYS A 212 4.98 19.86 -4.31
C LYS A 212 6.41 19.53 -3.92
N MET A 213 6.67 18.27 -3.62
CA MET A 213 8.02 17.77 -3.43
C MET A 213 8.85 17.96 -4.70
N ASP A 214 10.11 18.33 -4.52
CA ASP A 214 11.04 18.53 -5.62
C ASP A 214 11.50 17.17 -6.16
N PHE A 215 11.52 17.04 -7.48
CA PHE A 215 12.07 15.88 -8.18
C PHE A 215 13.44 16.20 -8.76
N GLN A 216 14.31 15.21 -8.77
CA GLN A 216 15.54 15.27 -9.57
C GLN A 216 15.20 15.44 -11.05
N GLU A 217 16.08 16.07 -11.84
CA GLU A 217 15.82 16.37 -13.26
C GLU A 217 15.41 15.11 -14.05
N TRP A 218 16.09 13.99 -13.81
CA TRP A 218 15.81 12.71 -14.47
C TRP A 218 14.52 12.03 -13.98
N GLU A 219 13.98 12.43 -12.83
CA GLU A 219 12.73 11.91 -12.26
C GLU A 219 11.49 12.60 -12.84
N LYS A 220 11.63 13.80 -13.42
CA LYS A 220 10.49 14.59 -13.93
C LYS A 220 9.65 13.85 -14.97
N ASN A 221 10.27 12.95 -15.74
CA ASN A 221 9.61 12.16 -16.77
C ASN A 221 9.22 10.74 -16.30
N THR A 222 9.44 10.41 -15.03
CA THR A 222 9.07 9.11 -14.47
C THR A 222 7.54 9.03 -14.30
N PRO A 223 6.86 8.01 -14.86
CA PRO A 223 5.41 7.90 -14.78
C PRO A 223 4.95 7.58 -13.34
N TYR A 224 3.73 8.01 -13.02
CA TYR A 224 3.03 7.56 -11.81
C TYR A 224 2.33 6.23 -12.06
N PHE A 225 2.22 5.42 -11.02
CA PHE A 225 1.33 4.28 -11.03
C PHE A 225 -0.13 4.74 -10.96
N GLU A 226 -0.94 4.43 -11.97
CA GLU A 226 -2.33 4.91 -12.07
C GLU A 226 -3.20 4.51 -10.86
N GLY A 227 -2.94 3.36 -10.23
CA GLY A 227 -3.67 2.90 -9.05
C GLY A 227 -3.39 3.67 -7.77
N CYS A 228 -2.28 4.44 -7.71
CA CYS A 228 -1.87 5.28 -6.58
C CYS A 228 -1.49 6.69 -7.05
N LEU A 229 -2.22 7.21 -8.03
CA LEU A 229 -1.99 8.52 -8.60
C LEU A 229 -2.16 9.60 -7.52
N PRO A 230 -1.21 10.56 -7.38
CA PRO A 230 -1.37 11.66 -6.44
C PRO A 230 -2.66 12.46 -6.70
N ILE A 231 -3.36 12.83 -5.61
CA ILE A 231 -4.67 13.49 -5.70
C ILE A 231 -4.61 14.82 -6.47
N GLU A 232 -3.54 15.58 -6.30
CA GLU A 232 -3.31 16.82 -7.05
C GLU A 232 -3.05 16.59 -8.54
N VAL A 233 -2.49 15.43 -8.92
CA VAL A 233 -2.35 15.04 -10.33
C VAL A 233 -3.71 14.66 -10.93
N MET A 234 -4.55 13.99 -10.15
CA MET A 234 -5.95 13.74 -10.58
C MET A 234 -6.73 15.05 -10.72
N ALA A 235 -6.58 15.99 -9.78
CA ALA A 235 -7.23 17.31 -9.82
C ALA A 235 -6.83 18.13 -11.06
N GLN A 236 -5.57 18.04 -11.51
CA GLN A 236 -5.10 18.68 -12.73
C GLN A 236 -5.77 18.18 -14.02
N ARG A 237 -6.35 16.97 -14.01
CA ARG A 237 -7.10 16.43 -15.17
C ARG A 237 -8.45 17.12 -15.39
N GLY A 238 -8.93 17.90 -14.42
CA GLY A 238 -10.16 18.69 -14.48
C GLY A 238 -10.78 18.86 -13.10
N VAL A 239 -11.45 20.01 -12.89
CA VAL A 239 -12.04 20.38 -11.58
C VAL A 239 -12.97 19.29 -11.05
N GLU A 240 -13.81 18.69 -11.89
CA GLU A 240 -14.77 17.66 -11.50
C GLU A 240 -14.16 16.24 -11.34
N THR A 241 -12.91 16.03 -11.71
CA THR A 241 -12.30 14.68 -11.73
C THR A 241 -12.41 13.98 -10.39
N LEU A 242 -12.10 14.66 -9.28
CA LEU A 242 -12.14 14.05 -7.95
C LEU A 242 -13.58 13.74 -7.51
N ARG A 243 -14.56 14.55 -7.90
CA ARG A 243 -15.97 14.37 -7.58
C ARG A 243 -16.59 13.14 -8.28
N PHE A 244 -16.05 12.74 -9.43
CA PHE A 244 -16.41 11.48 -10.11
C PHE A 244 -15.50 10.31 -9.71
N GLY A 245 -14.46 10.57 -8.92
CA GLY A 245 -13.47 9.63 -8.42
C GLY A 245 -13.54 9.42 -6.89
N PRO A 246 -12.45 9.71 -6.17
CA PRO A 246 -12.34 9.43 -4.74
C PRO A 246 -13.31 10.23 -3.86
N LEU A 247 -13.71 11.43 -4.29
CA LEU A 247 -14.61 12.33 -3.54
C LEU A 247 -16.08 12.21 -3.97
N LYS A 248 -16.43 11.15 -4.66
CA LYS A 248 -17.80 10.92 -5.18
C LYS A 248 -18.83 10.92 -4.05
N PRO A 249 -19.94 11.73 -4.12
CA PRO A 249 -20.97 11.76 -3.07
C PRO A 249 -22.05 10.68 -3.22
N ILE A 250 -22.15 10.01 -4.37
CA ILE A 250 -23.24 9.07 -4.70
C ILE A 250 -23.21 7.83 -3.79
N GLY A 251 -24.37 7.39 -3.33
CA GLY A 251 -24.54 6.25 -2.44
C GLY A 251 -24.30 6.59 -0.96
N LEU A 252 -24.29 7.88 -0.62
CA LEU A 252 -24.18 8.41 0.73
C LEU A 252 -25.32 9.38 1.02
N THR A 253 -25.81 9.37 2.27
CA THR A 253 -26.87 10.26 2.75
C THR A 253 -26.38 10.99 3.99
N ASN A 254 -26.25 12.32 3.93
CA ASN A 254 -25.81 13.12 5.08
C ASN A 254 -26.97 13.26 6.09
N PRO A 255 -26.86 12.74 7.32
CA PRO A 255 -27.91 12.85 8.33
C PRO A 255 -27.99 14.25 8.96
N HIS A 256 -26.96 15.09 8.79
CA HIS A 256 -26.89 16.44 9.36
C HIS A 256 -27.50 17.50 8.42
N SER A 257 -27.86 17.15 7.19
CA SER A 257 -28.40 18.10 6.20
C SER A 257 -29.34 17.43 5.20
N SER A 258 -30.43 18.10 4.86
CA SER A 258 -31.31 17.70 3.77
C SER A 258 -30.70 17.92 2.38
N GLN A 259 -29.66 18.76 2.28
CA GLN A 259 -28.96 18.99 1.04
C GLN A 259 -27.93 17.87 0.79
N LYS A 260 -27.92 17.38 -0.45
CA LYS A 260 -26.90 16.42 -0.86
C LYS A 260 -25.51 17.10 -0.89
N PRO A 261 -24.48 16.48 -0.31
CA PRO A 261 -23.13 17.02 -0.40
C PRO A 261 -22.68 17.07 -1.86
N TYR A 262 -21.93 18.11 -2.21
CA TYR A 262 -21.35 18.24 -3.56
C TYR A 262 -20.21 17.24 -3.76
N ALA A 263 -19.37 17.08 -2.75
CA ALA A 263 -18.32 16.05 -2.68
C ALA A 263 -18.22 15.46 -1.26
N VAL A 264 -17.62 14.31 -1.11
CA VAL A 264 -17.42 13.64 0.19
C VAL A 264 -16.01 13.05 0.28
N VAL A 265 -15.26 13.47 1.28
CA VAL A 265 -14.02 12.81 1.68
C VAL A 265 -14.34 11.64 2.60
N GLN A 266 -13.79 10.47 2.32
CA GLN A 266 -13.98 9.28 3.15
C GLN A 266 -12.73 8.99 3.98
N LEU A 267 -12.95 8.67 5.25
CA LEU A 267 -11.92 8.19 6.15
C LEU A 267 -12.17 6.71 6.45
N ARG A 268 -11.13 5.90 6.38
CA ARG A 268 -11.19 4.46 6.68
C ARG A 268 -10.34 4.15 7.88
N GLN A 269 -10.86 3.33 8.77
CA GLN A 269 -10.12 2.83 9.93
C GLN A 269 -8.81 2.15 9.51
N ASP A 270 -7.72 2.48 10.20
CA ASP A 270 -6.36 1.99 9.88
C ASP A 270 -5.82 1.01 10.93
N ASN A 271 -6.44 0.95 12.12
CA ASN A 271 -6.12 0.00 13.19
C ASN A 271 -7.39 -0.54 13.86
N LYS A 272 -7.28 -1.66 14.57
CA LYS A 272 -8.39 -2.37 15.20
C LYS A 272 -9.06 -1.55 16.31
N GLN A 273 -8.28 -0.75 17.03
CA GLN A 273 -8.76 0.10 18.13
C GLN A 273 -9.60 1.28 17.63
N GLY A 274 -9.62 1.57 16.33
CA GLY A 274 -10.33 2.70 15.75
C GLY A 274 -9.75 4.06 16.12
N THR A 275 -8.48 4.11 16.53
CA THR A 275 -7.81 5.35 16.92
C THR A 275 -7.13 6.09 15.76
N LEU A 276 -6.97 5.42 14.62
CA LEU A 276 -6.31 5.92 13.42
C LEU A 276 -7.20 5.76 12.19
N PHE A 277 -7.22 6.81 11.34
CA PHE A 277 -8.00 6.83 10.11
C PHE A 277 -7.15 7.26 8.92
N ASN A 278 -7.18 6.48 7.85
CA ASN A 278 -6.58 6.80 6.56
C ASN A 278 -7.53 7.67 5.73
N ILE A 279 -7.04 8.76 5.16
CA ILE A 279 -7.83 9.60 4.23
C ILE A 279 -7.83 8.89 2.87
N VAL A 280 -8.97 8.35 2.48
CA VAL A 280 -9.09 7.47 1.29
C VAL A 280 -8.91 8.26 0.00
N GLY A 281 -7.98 7.83 -0.85
CA GLY A 281 -7.72 8.45 -2.15
C GLY A 281 -6.84 9.71 -2.08
N PHE A 282 -6.24 10.01 -0.93
CA PHE A 282 -5.40 11.19 -0.71
C PHE A 282 -3.89 10.89 -0.82
N GLN A 283 -3.51 9.96 -1.67
CA GLN A 283 -2.10 9.83 -2.05
C GLN A 283 -1.60 11.17 -2.58
N THR A 284 -0.45 11.65 -2.10
CA THR A 284 -0.01 13.01 -2.42
C THR A 284 1.50 13.17 -2.52
N LYS A 285 1.91 14.13 -3.35
CA LYS A 285 3.27 14.64 -3.44
C LYS A 285 3.42 16.07 -2.90
N LEU A 286 2.39 16.60 -2.23
CA LEU A 286 2.47 17.89 -1.55
C LEU A 286 3.55 17.87 -0.46
N LYS A 287 4.23 18.99 -0.24
CA LYS A 287 5.12 19.17 0.91
C LYS A 287 4.33 19.04 2.22
N TYR A 288 4.98 18.62 3.29
CA TYR A 288 4.31 18.30 4.57
C TYR A 288 3.52 19.47 5.17
N HIS A 289 4.03 20.70 5.06
CA HIS A 289 3.31 21.88 5.55
C HIS A 289 2.07 22.21 4.72
N GLU A 290 2.13 22.00 3.40
CA GLU A 290 0.97 22.17 2.50
C GLU A 290 -0.11 21.10 2.76
N GLN A 291 0.27 19.86 3.04
CA GLN A 291 -0.70 18.83 3.41
C GLN A 291 -1.50 19.24 4.63
N LYS A 292 -0.84 19.71 5.68
CA LYS A 292 -1.53 20.19 6.89
C LYS A 292 -2.46 21.37 6.58
N LYS A 293 -1.98 22.39 5.86
CA LYS A 293 -2.74 23.58 5.51
C LYS A 293 -3.97 23.27 4.65
N ILE A 294 -3.84 22.37 3.68
CA ILE A 294 -4.89 22.09 2.70
C ILE A 294 -5.89 21.08 3.27
N PHE A 295 -5.41 20.00 3.91
CA PHE A 295 -6.32 18.95 4.36
C PHE A 295 -7.12 19.31 5.60
N THR A 296 -6.65 20.26 6.42
CA THR A 296 -7.44 20.84 7.52
C THR A 296 -8.54 21.79 7.06
N LYS A 297 -8.64 22.11 5.77
CA LYS A 297 -9.81 22.83 5.21
C LYS A 297 -11.01 21.93 4.92
N ILE A 298 -10.84 20.62 5.02
CA ILE A 298 -11.94 19.66 4.84
C ILE A 298 -12.84 19.72 6.07
N PRO A 299 -14.17 19.91 5.89
CA PRO A 299 -15.11 19.94 7.02
C PRO A 299 -15.00 18.72 7.90
N GLY A 300 -14.86 18.93 9.20
CA GLY A 300 -14.62 17.90 10.20
C GLY A 300 -13.15 17.53 10.42
N LEU A 301 -12.22 18.10 9.63
CA LEU A 301 -10.77 17.91 9.78
C LEU A 301 -10.00 19.18 10.15
N GLU A 302 -10.68 20.23 10.57
CA GLU A 302 -10.07 21.54 10.88
C GLU A 302 -8.99 21.44 11.97
N ASN A 303 -9.17 20.52 12.91
CA ASN A 303 -8.23 20.24 13.99
C ASN A 303 -7.44 18.94 13.81
N ALA A 304 -7.41 18.40 12.60
CA ALA A 304 -6.83 17.08 12.35
C ALA A 304 -5.34 16.99 12.74
N GLN A 305 -5.03 16.01 13.56
CA GLN A 305 -3.67 15.63 13.94
C GLN A 305 -3.22 14.46 13.08
N PHE A 306 -2.09 14.64 12.39
CA PHE A 306 -1.57 13.65 11.47
C PHE A 306 -0.63 12.69 12.18
N ALA A 307 -1.04 11.42 12.34
CA ALA A 307 -0.16 10.34 12.78
C ALA A 307 0.89 10.01 11.71
N ARG A 308 0.52 10.21 10.43
CA ARG A 308 1.40 10.06 9.28
C ARG A 308 0.99 11.06 8.20
N LEU A 309 1.95 11.77 7.64
CA LEU A 309 1.75 12.56 6.43
C LEU A 309 1.93 11.67 5.19
N GLY A 310 1.29 12.07 4.10
CA GLY A 310 1.47 11.47 2.80
C GLY A 310 2.86 11.72 2.23
N GLY A 311 3.22 10.98 1.22
CA GLY A 311 4.52 11.13 0.56
C GLY A 311 4.57 10.36 -0.74
N ILE A 312 5.64 10.60 -1.48
CA ILE A 312 5.92 9.91 -2.73
C ILE A 312 7.19 9.08 -2.57
N HIS A 313 7.23 7.93 -3.18
CA HIS A 313 8.42 7.10 -3.26
C HIS A 313 8.58 6.52 -4.66
N ARG A 314 9.83 6.30 -5.03
CA ARG A 314 10.20 5.69 -6.29
C ARG A 314 10.17 4.17 -6.16
N ASN A 315 9.45 3.55 -7.05
CA ASN A 315 9.37 2.11 -7.21
C ASN A 315 10.21 1.65 -8.40
N SER A 316 10.66 0.42 -8.34
CA SER A 316 11.43 -0.21 -9.41
C SER A 316 10.75 -1.49 -9.85
N PHE A 317 10.86 -1.81 -11.14
CA PHE A 317 10.38 -3.06 -11.70
C PHE A 317 11.28 -3.55 -12.83
N ILE A 318 11.10 -4.80 -13.23
CA ILE A 318 11.78 -5.41 -14.37
C ILE A 318 10.79 -5.63 -15.51
N GLU A 319 11.28 -5.67 -16.73
CA GLU A 319 10.48 -5.94 -17.93
C GLU A 319 10.21 -7.46 -18.04
N SER A 320 9.33 -7.96 -17.15
CA SER A 320 9.05 -9.38 -16.95
C SER A 320 8.78 -10.16 -18.25
N PRO A 321 7.95 -9.67 -19.21
CA PRO A 321 7.68 -10.41 -20.44
C PRO A 321 8.92 -10.72 -21.28
N LYS A 322 9.92 -9.82 -21.24
CA LYS A 322 11.18 -10.05 -21.96
C LYS A 322 12.16 -10.93 -21.18
N LEU A 323 12.23 -10.76 -19.87
CA LEU A 323 13.26 -11.33 -19.02
C LEU A 323 12.91 -12.69 -18.45
N LEU A 324 11.62 -12.94 -18.17
CA LEU A 324 11.18 -14.14 -17.46
C LEU A 324 10.54 -15.16 -18.42
N ASP A 325 10.68 -16.43 -18.07
CA ASP A 325 9.91 -17.51 -18.66
C ASP A 325 8.51 -17.66 -18.00
N GLN A 326 7.74 -18.64 -18.45
CA GLN A 326 6.39 -18.94 -17.93
C GLN A 326 6.38 -19.36 -16.43
N ASN A 327 7.52 -19.75 -15.88
CA ASN A 327 7.69 -20.13 -14.48
C ASN A 327 8.29 -19.01 -13.64
N LEU A 328 8.32 -17.77 -14.16
CA LEU A 328 8.92 -16.60 -13.56
C LEU A 328 10.43 -16.74 -13.28
N SER A 329 11.12 -17.63 -13.99
CA SER A 329 12.57 -17.77 -13.94
C SER A 329 13.22 -16.82 -14.94
N LEU A 330 14.39 -16.27 -14.58
CA LEU A 330 15.22 -15.57 -15.56
C LEU A 330 15.63 -16.51 -16.69
N LYS A 331 15.38 -16.13 -17.94
CA LYS A 331 15.68 -16.96 -19.13
C LYS A 331 17.16 -17.39 -19.19
N ASN A 332 18.07 -16.50 -18.78
CA ASN A 332 19.51 -16.79 -18.77
C ASN A 332 19.99 -17.47 -17.48
N TYR A 333 19.20 -17.49 -16.42
CA TYR A 333 19.53 -18.05 -15.10
C TYR A 333 18.32 -18.76 -14.49
N PRO A 334 18.03 -20.01 -14.91
CA PRO A 334 16.79 -20.72 -14.51
C PRO A 334 16.65 -20.95 -12.99
N ASN A 335 17.75 -20.90 -12.26
CA ASN A 335 17.77 -21.02 -10.80
C ASN A 335 17.29 -19.74 -10.08
N ILE A 336 17.15 -18.63 -10.79
CA ILE A 336 16.70 -17.34 -10.23
C ILE A 336 15.27 -17.07 -10.69
N LYS A 337 14.37 -16.91 -9.72
CA LYS A 337 12.97 -16.56 -9.95
C LYS A 337 12.67 -15.18 -9.38
N PHE A 338 11.64 -14.54 -9.96
CA PHE A 338 11.08 -13.28 -9.46
C PHE A 338 9.61 -13.46 -9.06
N ALA A 339 9.17 -12.71 -8.05
CA ALA A 339 7.78 -12.63 -7.59
C ALA A 339 7.39 -11.19 -7.22
#